data_930d6350d0e743cfc9555ee64870b58d
#
_entry.id   930d6350d0e743cfc9555ee64870b58d
#
_cell.length_a   1.000
_cell.length_b   1.000
_cell.length_c   1.000
_cell.angle_alpha   90.00
_cell.angle_beta   90.00
_cell.angle_gamma   90.00
#
_symmetry.space_group_name_H-M   'P 1'
#
loop_
_entity.id
_entity.type
_entity.pdbx_description
1 polymer ?
#
loop_
_entity_poly.entity_id
_entity_poly.type
_entity_poly.pdbx_seq_one_letter_code
_entity_poly.pdbx_strand_id
1 'polypeptide(L)'
;AKDTPNFIANRIGVAGILSTIRQAEHFGLTFDVVDDLTGKKLGRASSGTFRTADVVGLDTLAHVIKTLQDNLSEQTDPFYGNYGTPVVLQKLLDLGNLGQKAKAGFYKKVGRDILRFELASESYVPGGQKADEVYGRMLKKPAGERLQLLRNAEGAQGQFLWAILRDSFH
;
A
#
# COMPACT_ATOMS: atom_id res chain seq x y z
N ALA A 1 13.31 -24.18 6.93
CA ALA A 1 12.13 -23.60 6.24
C ALA A 1 11.86 -24.42 4.99
N LYS A 2 10.61 -24.62 4.64
CA LYS A 2 10.26 -25.24 3.36
C LYS A 2 10.60 -24.25 2.22
N ASP A 3 11.16 -24.74 1.15
CA ASP A 3 11.36 -23.95 -0.07
C ASP A 3 9.97 -23.69 -0.69
N THR A 4 9.53 -22.45 -0.62
CA THR A 4 8.24 -22.01 -1.14
C THR A 4 8.43 -20.84 -2.10
N PRO A 5 7.62 -20.75 -3.18
CA PRO A 5 7.72 -19.66 -4.15
C PRO A 5 7.74 -18.28 -3.48
N ASN A 6 8.61 -17.40 -3.96
CA ASN A 6 8.77 -15.99 -3.55
C ASN A 6 9.23 -15.74 -2.11
N PHE A 7 9.70 -16.72 -1.37
CA PHE A 7 10.17 -16.54 0.02
C PHE A 7 9.13 -15.88 0.96
N ILE A 8 9.32 -16.03 2.26
CA ILE A 8 8.43 -15.48 3.29
C ILE A 8 8.31 -13.95 3.18
N ALA A 9 9.46 -13.27 2.99
CA ALA A 9 9.48 -11.81 2.97
C ALA A 9 8.67 -11.21 1.82
N ASN A 10 8.77 -11.77 0.61
CA ASN A 10 7.98 -11.31 -0.53
C ASN A 10 6.49 -11.58 -0.35
N ARG A 11 6.12 -12.75 0.19
CA ARG A 11 4.71 -13.06 0.45
C ARG A 11 4.10 -12.07 1.44
N ILE A 12 4.74 -11.84 2.59
CA ILE A 12 4.26 -10.89 3.60
C ILE A 12 4.26 -9.46 3.04
N GLY A 13 5.32 -9.06 2.34
CA GLY A 13 5.46 -7.72 1.77
C GLY A 13 4.38 -7.42 0.73
N VAL A 14 4.14 -8.33 -0.20
CA VAL A 14 3.11 -8.18 -1.23
C VAL A 14 1.71 -8.23 -0.64
N ALA A 15 1.41 -9.15 0.29
CA ALA A 15 0.13 -9.18 0.99
C ALA A 15 -0.16 -7.85 1.70
N GLY A 16 0.86 -7.26 2.37
CA GLY A 16 0.74 -5.96 3.01
C GLY A 16 0.49 -4.81 2.04
N ILE A 17 1.16 -4.80 0.88
CA ILE A 17 0.93 -3.79 -0.17
C ILE A 17 -0.50 -3.93 -0.73
N LEU A 18 -0.93 -5.13 -1.07
CA LEU A 18 -2.26 -5.40 -1.63
C LEU A 18 -3.38 -5.05 -0.65
N SER A 19 -3.22 -5.41 0.64
CA SER A 19 -4.15 -4.98 1.69
C SER A 19 -4.21 -3.45 1.77
N THR A 20 -3.05 -2.78 1.77
CA THR A 20 -3.00 -1.31 1.83
C THR A 20 -3.71 -0.67 0.64
N ILE A 21 -3.52 -1.16 -0.58
CA ILE A 21 -4.21 -0.65 -1.78
C ILE A 21 -5.73 -0.80 -1.63
N ARG A 22 -6.21 -2.01 -1.29
CA ARG A 22 -7.65 -2.26 -1.14
C ARG A 22 -8.28 -1.41 -0.05
N GLN A 23 -7.63 -1.30 1.10
CA GLN A 23 -8.15 -0.49 2.20
C GLN A 23 -8.12 1.00 1.85
N ALA A 24 -7.11 1.47 1.12
CA ALA A 24 -7.07 2.86 0.64
C ALA A 24 -8.24 3.16 -0.30
N GLU A 25 -8.53 2.27 -1.24
CA GLU A 25 -9.69 2.38 -2.13
C GLU A 25 -11.01 2.34 -1.35
N HIS A 26 -11.15 1.40 -0.42
CA HIS A 26 -12.37 1.24 0.39
C HIS A 26 -12.69 2.48 1.22
N PHE A 27 -11.68 3.12 1.80
CA PHE A 27 -11.86 4.32 2.63
C PHE A 27 -11.70 5.63 1.84
N GLY A 28 -11.51 5.58 0.53
CA GLY A 28 -11.38 6.76 -0.32
C GLY A 28 -10.15 7.62 -0.01
N LEU A 29 -9.05 7.01 0.45
CA LEU A 29 -7.83 7.72 0.80
C LEU A 29 -6.89 7.87 -0.39
N THR A 30 -6.27 9.04 -0.52
CA THR A 30 -5.27 9.31 -1.55
C THR A 30 -3.92 8.69 -1.21
N PHE A 31 -3.10 8.39 -2.22
CA PHE A 31 -1.83 7.67 -2.04
C PHE A 31 -0.84 8.42 -1.14
N ASP A 32 -0.81 9.74 -1.22
CA ASP A 32 0.06 10.59 -0.39
C ASP A 32 -0.35 10.58 1.09
N VAL A 33 -1.65 10.63 1.39
CA VAL A 33 -2.17 10.46 2.77
C VAL A 33 -1.83 9.06 3.29
N VAL A 34 -2.02 8.02 2.48
CA VAL A 34 -1.67 6.64 2.85
C VAL A 34 -0.18 6.47 3.12
N ASP A 35 0.69 7.03 2.27
CA ASP A 35 2.14 6.97 2.48
C ASP A 35 2.57 7.73 3.74
N ASP A 36 1.93 8.88 4.04
CA ASP A 36 2.17 9.60 5.29
C ASP A 36 1.76 8.78 6.53
N LEU A 37 0.66 8.03 6.45
CA LEU A 37 0.21 7.13 7.52
C LEU A 37 1.09 5.90 7.66
N THR A 38 1.43 5.23 6.56
CA THR A 38 2.11 3.93 6.54
C THR A 38 3.64 4.00 6.57
N GLY A 39 4.22 5.20 6.57
CA GLY A 39 5.65 5.45 6.65
C GLY A 39 6.18 5.50 8.09
N LYS A 40 6.94 6.54 8.38
CA LYS A 40 7.59 6.76 9.72
C LYS A 40 6.60 6.70 10.89
N LYS A 41 5.36 7.12 10.71
CA LYS A 41 4.34 7.10 11.76
C LYS A 41 4.05 5.70 12.27
N LEU A 42 4.11 4.68 11.38
CA LEU A 42 4.01 3.26 11.74
C LEU A 42 5.35 2.58 12.02
N GLY A 43 6.45 3.32 12.08
CA GLY A 43 7.79 2.74 12.25
C GLY A 43 8.32 2.01 11.01
N ARG A 44 7.74 2.25 9.84
CA ARG A 44 8.16 1.69 8.55
C ARG A 44 9.09 2.65 7.80
N ALA A 45 9.53 2.27 6.60
CA ALA A 45 10.33 3.12 5.73
C ALA A 45 9.65 4.47 5.47
N SER A 46 10.42 5.54 5.42
CA SER A 46 9.89 6.91 5.24
C SER A 46 9.16 7.14 3.91
N SER A 47 9.41 6.27 2.94
CA SER A 47 8.74 6.26 1.64
C SER A 47 7.26 5.87 1.72
N GLY A 48 6.83 5.20 2.80
CA GLY A 48 5.47 4.65 2.89
C GLY A 48 5.30 3.43 1.99
N THR A 49 4.08 3.19 1.53
CA THR A 49 3.72 2.00 0.74
C THR A 49 3.86 2.23 -0.76
N PHE A 50 3.22 3.26 -1.30
CA PHE A 50 3.15 3.51 -2.75
C PHE A 50 4.47 4.00 -3.35
N ARG A 51 5.21 4.87 -2.66
CA ARG A 51 6.55 5.26 -3.09
C ARG A 51 7.53 4.09 -3.02
N THR A 52 7.37 3.19 -2.06
CA THR A 52 8.17 1.96 -1.99
C THR A 52 7.87 1.06 -3.18
N ALA A 53 6.59 0.91 -3.56
CA ALA A 53 6.20 0.17 -4.76
C ALA A 53 6.80 0.77 -6.04
N ASP A 54 6.83 2.10 -6.18
CA ASP A 54 7.47 2.78 -7.30
C ASP A 54 8.99 2.54 -7.37
N VAL A 55 9.66 2.45 -6.22
CA VAL A 55 11.11 2.13 -6.16
C VAL A 55 11.37 0.68 -6.56
N VAL A 56 10.56 -0.26 -6.08
CA VAL A 56 10.66 -1.68 -6.44
C VAL A 56 10.40 -1.91 -7.92
N GLY A 57 9.47 -1.16 -8.49
CA GLY A 57 8.97 -1.29 -9.85
C GLY A 57 7.64 -2.03 -9.90
N LEU A 58 6.66 -1.41 -10.55
CA LEU A 58 5.29 -1.93 -10.59
C LEU A 58 5.16 -3.21 -11.40
N ASP A 59 5.97 -3.38 -12.44
CA ASP A 59 6.08 -4.63 -13.19
C ASP A 59 6.68 -5.76 -12.36
N THR A 60 7.68 -5.47 -11.53
CA THR A 60 8.23 -6.45 -10.57
C THR A 60 7.16 -6.86 -9.56
N LEU A 61 6.42 -5.89 -9.00
CA LEU A 61 5.31 -6.15 -8.09
C LEU A 61 4.24 -7.05 -8.75
N ALA A 62 3.82 -6.72 -9.97
CA ALA A 62 2.84 -7.50 -10.73
C ALA A 62 3.35 -8.93 -11.03
N HIS A 63 4.62 -9.08 -11.36
CA HIS A 63 5.23 -10.40 -11.57
C HIS A 63 5.21 -11.24 -10.29
N VAL A 64 5.52 -10.66 -9.14
CA VAL A 64 5.46 -11.37 -7.85
C VAL A 64 4.02 -11.77 -7.52
N ILE A 65 3.03 -10.88 -7.72
CA ILE A 65 1.61 -11.19 -7.54
C ILE A 65 1.21 -12.39 -8.41
N LYS A 66 1.55 -12.34 -9.71
CA LYS A 66 1.25 -13.43 -10.63
C LYS A 66 1.91 -14.74 -10.20
N THR A 67 3.16 -14.70 -9.78
CA THR A 67 3.85 -15.91 -9.29
C THR A 67 3.16 -16.49 -8.06
N LEU A 68 2.63 -15.65 -7.15
CA LEU A 68 1.85 -16.13 -6.00
C LEU A 68 0.53 -16.77 -6.44
N GLN A 69 -0.18 -16.16 -7.39
CA GLN A 69 -1.41 -16.72 -7.95
C GLN A 69 -1.19 -18.08 -8.63
N ASP A 70 -0.11 -18.21 -9.39
CA ASP A 70 0.19 -19.42 -10.19
C ASP A 70 0.70 -20.59 -9.32
N ASN A 71 1.27 -20.33 -8.14
CA ASN A 71 1.92 -21.35 -7.31
C ASN A 71 1.26 -21.60 -5.96
N LEU A 72 0.26 -20.83 -5.58
CA LEU A 72 -0.49 -20.99 -4.34
C LEU A 72 -1.95 -21.32 -4.64
N SER A 73 -2.68 -21.75 -3.63
CA SER A 73 -4.11 -22.04 -3.70
C SER A 73 -4.76 -21.70 -2.37
N GLU A 74 -6.08 -21.64 -2.31
CA GLU A 74 -6.83 -21.42 -1.06
C GLU A 74 -6.50 -22.46 0.02
N GLN A 75 -6.13 -23.68 -0.38
CA GLN A 75 -5.76 -24.75 0.55
C GLN A 75 -4.36 -24.56 1.14
N THR A 76 -3.49 -23.82 0.46
CA THR A 76 -2.07 -23.64 0.86
C THR A 76 -1.77 -22.26 1.41
N ASP A 77 -2.61 -21.28 1.13
CA ASP A 77 -2.44 -19.90 1.59
C ASP A 77 -3.78 -19.22 1.89
N PRO A 78 -4.05 -18.88 3.17
CA PRO A 78 -5.27 -18.17 3.56
C PRO A 78 -5.46 -16.81 2.87
N PHE A 79 -4.37 -16.21 2.37
CA PHE A 79 -4.40 -14.94 1.64
C PHE A 79 -4.62 -15.07 0.15
N TYR A 80 -4.74 -16.30 -0.38
CA TYR A 80 -4.81 -16.54 -1.83
C TYR A 80 -5.83 -15.65 -2.55
N GLY A 81 -7.05 -15.54 -2.01
CA GLY A 81 -8.09 -14.67 -2.57
C GLY A 81 -7.75 -13.17 -2.61
N ASN A 82 -6.66 -12.77 -1.96
CA ASN A 82 -6.20 -11.39 -1.90
C ASN A 82 -5.10 -11.05 -2.92
N TYR A 83 -4.55 -12.03 -3.62
CA TYR A 83 -3.48 -11.83 -4.61
C TYR A 83 -3.99 -11.39 -5.99
N GLY A 84 -5.20 -10.82 -6.09
CA GLY A 84 -5.67 -10.17 -7.31
C GLY A 84 -4.85 -8.91 -7.64
N THR A 85 -4.56 -8.67 -8.92
CA THR A 85 -3.93 -7.42 -9.37
C THR A 85 -4.93 -6.28 -9.19
N PRO A 86 -4.62 -5.25 -8.37
CA PRO A 86 -5.51 -4.10 -8.20
C PRO A 86 -5.73 -3.34 -9.52
N VAL A 87 -6.91 -2.78 -9.72
CA VAL A 87 -7.26 -2.03 -10.94
C VAL A 87 -6.29 -0.89 -11.20
N VAL A 88 -5.92 -0.13 -10.17
CA VAL A 88 -4.96 0.97 -10.29
C VAL A 88 -3.58 0.49 -10.73
N LEU A 89 -3.12 -0.66 -10.23
CA LEU A 89 -1.84 -1.24 -10.63
C LEU A 89 -1.88 -1.67 -12.10
N GLN A 90 -2.93 -2.37 -12.52
CA GLN A 90 -3.11 -2.77 -13.91
C GLN A 90 -3.12 -1.55 -14.84
N LYS A 91 -3.84 -0.50 -14.47
CA LYS A 91 -3.90 0.73 -15.26
C LYS A 91 -2.54 1.40 -15.42
N LEU A 92 -1.75 1.49 -14.35
CA LEU A 92 -0.39 2.04 -14.42
C LEU A 92 0.53 1.20 -15.32
N LEU A 93 0.40 -0.13 -15.27
CA LEU A 93 1.14 -1.03 -16.16
C LEU A 93 0.77 -0.82 -17.64
N ASP A 94 -0.52 -0.72 -17.94
CA ASP A 94 -1.04 -0.49 -19.30
C ASP A 94 -0.56 0.86 -19.89
N LEU A 95 -0.40 1.85 -19.02
CA LEU A 95 0.15 3.17 -19.38
C LEU A 95 1.69 3.18 -19.50
N GLY A 96 2.37 2.09 -19.17
CA GLY A 96 3.84 2.03 -19.12
C GLY A 96 4.44 2.81 -17.93
N ASN A 97 3.64 3.18 -16.94
CA ASN A 97 4.05 3.91 -15.74
C ASN A 97 4.58 2.92 -14.68
N LEU A 98 5.78 2.40 -14.89
CA LEU A 98 6.36 1.28 -14.14
C LEU A 98 7.08 1.69 -12.85
N GLY A 99 6.86 2.90 -12.36
CA GLY A 99 7.49 3.44 -11.17
C GLY A 99 8.70 4.32 -11.48
N GLN A 100 9.63 4.39 -10.53
CA GLN A 100 10.76 5.33 -10.59
C GLN A 100 11.64 5.14 -11.84
N LYS A 101 11.85 3.91 -12.30
CA LYS A 101 12.64 3.61 -13.50
C LYS A 101 12.02 4.17 -14.78
N ALA A 102 10.69 4.25 -14.85
CA ALA A 102 9.94 4.85 -15.94
C ALA A 102 9.63 6.33 -15.71
N LYS A 103 10.14 6.92 -14.61
CA LYS A 103 9.89 8.30 -14.16
C LYS A 103 8.42 8.60 -13.86
N ALA A 104 7.57 7.60 -13.84
CA ALA A 104 6.16 7.67 -13.51
C ALA A 104 5.69 6.31 -12.96
N GLY A 105 4.86 6.32 -11.93
CA GLY A 105 4.22 5.18 -11.28
C GLY A 105 3.02 5.68 -10.50
N PHE A 106 2.87 5.31 -9.24
CA PHE A 106 1.89 5.94 -8.34
C PHE A 106 2.17 7.45 -8.20
N TYR A 107 3.44 7.82 -8.31
CA TYR A 107 3.88 9.22 -8.34
C TYR A 107 4.67 9.55 -9.59
N LYS A 108 4.65 10.83 -9.94
CA LYS A 108 5.42 11.40 -11.03
C LYS A 108 6.03 12.72 -10.58
N LYS A 109 7.34 12.90 -10.83
CA LYS A 109 8.01 14.17 -10.56
C LYS A 109 8.00 15.01 -11.83
N VAL A 110 7.52 16.26 -11.71
CA VAL A 110 7.52 17.26 -12.79
C VAL A 110 8.19 18.52 -12.24
N GLY A 111 9.43 18.79 -12.68
CA GLY A 111 10.22 19.87 -12.13
C GLY A 111 10.48 19.68 -10.63
N ARG A 112 9.95 20.57 -9.80
CA ARG A 112 10.01 20.50 -8.32
C ARG A 112 8.80 19.82 -7.68
N ASP A 113 7.73 19.63 -8.45
CA ASP A 113 6.47 19.13 -7.95
C ASP A 113 6.39 17.60 -8.02
N ILE A 114 5.75 17.01 -7.02
CA ILE A 114 5.44 15.58 -6.99
C ILE A 114 3.94 15.45 -7.17
N LEU A 115 3.56 14.85 -8.29
CA LEU A 115 2.18 14.54 -8.62
C LEU A 115 1.87 13.11 -8.20
N ARG A 116 0.62 12.83 -7.82
CA ARG A 116 0.10 11.49 -7.59
C ARG A 116 -0.86 11.07 -8.70
N PHE A 117 -0.89 9.80 -9.02
CA PHE A 117 -1.88 9.27 -9.96
C PHE A 117 -3.27 9.24 -9.31
N GLU A 118 -4.27 9.63 -10.06
CA GLU A 118 -5.67 9.57 -9.67
C GLU A 118 -6.43 8.67 -10.65
N LEU A 119 -6.96 7.55 -10.14
CA LEU A 119 -7.59 6.53 -10.97
C LEU A 119 -8.87 7.05 -11.65
N ALA A 120 -9.65 7.89 -10.95
CA ALA A 120 -10.93 8.39 -11.47
C ALA A 120 -10.77 9.27 -12.71
N SER A 121 -9.74 10.11 -12.73
CA SER A 121 -9.42 10.99 -13.88
C SER A 121 -8.36 10.39 -14.81
N GLU A 122 -7.79 9.23 -14.44
CA GLU A 122 -6.66 8.58 -15.13
C GLU A 122 -5.49 9.52 -15.40
N SER A 123 -5.26 10.46 -14.50
CA SER A 123 -4.27 11.53 -14.67
C SER A 123 -3.44 11.77 -13.42
N TYR A 124 -2.36 12.53 -13.58
CA TYR A 124 -1.53 12.97 -12.47
C TYR A 124 -2.01 14.31 -11.95
N VAL A 125 -2.34 14.35 -10.66
CA VAL A 125 -2.81 15.54 -9.94
C VAL A 125 -1.82 15.95 -8.86
N PRO A 126 -1.85 17.21 -8.37
CA PRO A 126 -0.96 17.66 -7.30
C PRO A 126 -1.02 16.73 -6.08
N GLY A 127 0.14 16.27 -5.62
CA GLY A 127 0.29 15.43 -4.44
C GLY A 127 0.77 16.23 -3.22
N GLY A 128 1.14 15.51 -2.17
CA GLY A 128 1.73 16.10 -0.95
C GLY A 128 0.73 16.34 0.17
N GLN A 129 -0.50 15.84 0.05
CA GLN A 129 -1.45 15.85 1.14
C GLN A 129 -0.93 15.02 2.32
N LYS A 130 -1.21 15.48 3.53
CA LYS A 130 -0.82 14.85 4.77
C LYS A 130 -2.03 14.26 5.49
N ALA A 131 -1.77 13.21 6.25
CA ALA A 131 -2.76 12.65 7.16
C ALA A 131 -3.05 13.63 8.30
N ASP A 132 -4.23 13.50 8.90
CA ASP A 132 -4.60 14.29 10.05
C ASP A 132 -3.62 14.08 11.21
N GLU A 133 -3.21 15.16 11.85
CA GLU A 133 -2.20 15.12 12.92
C GLU A 133 -2.63 14.30 14.14
N VAL A 134 -3.93 14.13 14.35
CA VAL A 134 -4.46 13.30 15.44
C VAL A 134 -3.94 11.87 15.35
N TYR A 135 -3.87 11.29 14.15
CA TYR A 135 -3.36 9.92 13.96
C TYR A 135 -1.85 9.84 14.18
N GLY A 136 -1.10 10.89 13.82
CA GLY A 136 0.32 10.98 14.18
C GLY A 136 0.56 10.98 15.70
N ARG A 137 -0.33 11.61 16.47
CA ARG A 137 -0.29 11.58 17.95
C ARG A 137 -0.70 10.20 18.50
N MET A 138 -1.78 9.60 17.97
CA MET A 138 -2.22 8.24 18.36
C MET A 138 -1.13 7.20 18.14
N LEU A 139 -0.43 7.25 17.02
CA LEU A 139 0.60 6.27 16.66
C LEU A 139 1.87 6.36 17.54
N LYS A 140 2.06 7.46 18.26
CA LYS A 140 3.16 7.61 19.25
C LYS A 140 2.85 7.00 20.61
N LYS A 141 1.60 6.61 20.87
CA LYS A 141 1.19 6.01 22.13
C LYS A 141 1.74 4.57 22.30
N PRO A 142 1.83 4.04 23.54
CA PRO A 142 2.14 2.63 23.77
C PRO A 142 1.23 1.69 22.96
N ALA A 143 1.75 0.52 22.58
CA ALA A 143 1.10 -0.39 21.64
C ALA A 143 -0.36 -0.75 22.03
N GLY A 144 -0.61 -1.08 23.30
CA GLY A 144 -1.96 -1.43 23.78
C GLY A 144 -2.93 -0.26 23.69
N GLU A 145 -2.53 0.94 24.12
CA GLU A 145 -3.35 2.15 24.04
C GLU A 145 -3.60 2.54 22.58
N ARG A 146 -2.57 2.49 21.75
CA ARG A 146 -2.65 2.77 20.31
C ARG A 146 -3.67 1.88 19.59
N LEU A 147 -3.65 0.58 19.83
CA LEU A 147 -4.56 -0.36 19.21
C LEU A 147 -6.02 -0.11 19.63
N GLN A 148 -6.25 0.20 20.91
CA GLN A 148 -7.59 0.56 21.40
C GLN A 148 -8.11 1.85 20.75
N LEU A 149 -7.28 2.88 20.65
CA LEU A 149 -7.64 4.13 20.00
C LEU A 149 -7.97 3.96 18.52
N LEU A 150 -7.17 3.18 17.79
CA LEU A 150 -7.42 2.90 16.38
C LEU A 150 -8.66 2.03 16.17
N ARG A 151 -8.91 1.04 17.04
CA ARG A 151 -10.10 0.20 17.00
C ARG A 151 -11.39 1.01 17.12
N ASN A 152 -11.37 2.07 17.92
CA ASN A 152 -12.50 2.94 18.21
C ASN A 152 -12.53 4.22 17.36
N ALA A 153 -11.62 4.33 16.37
CA ALA A 153 -11.57 5.50 15.52
C ALA A 153 -12.74 5.54 14.53
N GLU A 154 -13.45 6.66 14.46
CA GLU A 154 -14.59 6.85 13.57
C GLU A 154 -14.20 7.40 12.20
N GLY A 155 -13.06 8.10 12.10
CA GLY A 155 -12.60 8.71 10.85
C GLY A 155 -12.00 7.70 9.87
N ALA A 156 -12.15 7.93 8.56
CA ALA A 156 -11.67 7.05 7.49
C ALA A 156 -10.17 6.66 7.64
N GLN A 157 -9.31 7.60 8.00
CA GLN A 157 -7.88 7.34 8.21
C GLN A 157 -7.61 6.42 9.41
N GLY A 158 -8.37 6.56 10.50
CA GLY A 158 -8.25 5.69 11.67
C GLY A 158 -8.77 4.28 11.40
N GLN A 159 -9.91 4.17 10.73
CA GLN A 159 -10.47 2.88 10.29
C GLN A 159 -9.56 2.18 9.30
N PHE A 160 -8.97 2.91 8.36
CA PHE A 160 -7.94 2.40 7.45
C PHE A 160 -6.73 1.82 8.23
N LEU A 161 -6.18 2.58 9.18
CA LEU A 161 -5.05 2.11 10.00
C LEU A 161 -5.40 0.85 10.78
N TRP A 162 -6.59 0.79 11.36
CA TRP A 162 -7.07 -0.40 12.05
C TRP A 162 -7.18 -1.59 11.11
N ALA A 163 -7.75 -1.39 9.91
CA ALA A 163 -7.94 -2.44 8.93
C ALA A 163 -6.61 -3.05 8.45
N ILE A 164 -5.62 -2.22 8.07
CA ILE A 164 -4.32 -2.73 7.61
C ILE A 164 -3.52 -3.40 8.72
N LEU A 165 -3.65 -2.95 9.97
CA LEU A 165 -3.02 -3.61 11.12
C LEU A 165 -3.68 -4.96 11.38
N ARG A 166 -5.00 -5.04 11.42
CA ARG A 166 -5.74 -6.29 11.54
C ARG A 166 -5.35 -7.28 10.45
N ASP A 167 -5.34 -6.85 9.19
CA ASP A 167 -4.99 -7.69 8.04
C ASP A 167 -3.53 -8.20 8.12
N SER A 168 -2.65 -7.52 8.86
CA SER A 168 -1.26 -7.93 9.06
C SER A 168 -1.11 -9.04 10.12
N PHE A 169 -2.14 -9.33 10.92
CA PHE A 169 -2.12 -10.33 11.99
C PHE A 169 -2.96 -11.58 11.68
N HIS A 170 -3.61 -11.61 10.55
CA HIS A 170 -4.32 -12.78 10.02
C HIS A 170 -3.43 -13.58 9.08
#